data_0fc98977f6d24627c4e3ab17daeb0966
#
_entry.id   0fc98977f6d24627c4e3ab17daeb0966
#
_cell.length_a   1.000
_cell.length_b   1.000
_cell.length_c   1.000
_cell.angle_alpha   90.00
_cell.angle_beta   90.00
_cell.angle_gamma   90.00
#
_symmetry.space_group_name_H-M   'P 1'
#
loop_
_entity.id
_entity.type
_entity.pdbx_description
1 polymer ?
#
loop_
_entity_poly.entity_id
_entity_poly.type
_entity_poly.pdbx_seq_one_letter_code
_entity_poly.pdbx_strand_id
1 'polypeptide(L)'
;HHTLEQKFVDASLEAPENGSLYQDAWSTTAQDITVSTNSVTYTAKTIGVGGDFFLFHPLPLRSGSYISNRDFTYDRVVLDEELSWALFGSYDVAGQTVWISNEPYVVAGVVSREKDKASSKAYTDGAGMFVTYSALTHITGGEEAKEPGISCYELVMAEPITGYGLSVLRE
;
A
#
# COMPACT_ATOMS: atom_id res chain seq x y z
N HIS A 1 -6.13 -4.77 12.88
CA HIS A 1 -7.37 -4.81 12.09
C HIS A 1 -8.43 -5.66 12.76
N HIS A 2 -8.20 -6.95 12.89
CA HIS A 2 -9.14 -7.89 13.53
C HIS A 2 -9.53 -7.48 14.96
N THR A 3 -8.58 -6.93 15.73
CA THR A 3 -8.80 -6.45 17.10
C THR A 3 -9.75 -5.25 17.16
N LEU A 4 -9.71 -4.35 16.17
CA LEU A 4 -10.61 -3.20 16.10
C LEU A 4 -12.05 -3.63 15.75
N GLU A 5 -12.21 -4.54 14.80
CA GLU A 5 -13.52 -5.10 14.48
C GLU A 5 -14.16 -5.78 15.70
N GLN A 6 -13.36 -6.55 16.45
CA GLN A 6 -13.84 -7.18 17.66
C GLN A 6 -14.29 -6.16 18.70
N LYS A 7 -13.57 -5.06 18.88
CA LYS A 7 -13.97 -3.98 19.80
C LYS A 7 -15.30 -3.33 19.40
N PHE A 8 -15.56 -3.18 18.11
CA PHE A 8 -16.85 -2.65 17.63
C PHE A 8 -18.00 -3.62 17.86
N VAL A 9 -17.78 -4.91 17.66
CA VAL A 9 -18.77 -5.95 17.95
C VAL A 9 -19.07 -5.99 19.46
N ASP A 10 -18.05 -5.96 20.29
CA ASP A 10 -18.17 -5.97 21.76
C ASP A 10 -18.90 -4.72 22.27
N ALA A 11 -18.77 -3.59 21.58
CA ALA A 11 -19.52 -2.36 21.87
C ALA A 11 -20.96 -2.38 21.36
N SER A 12 -21.43 -3.50 20.79
CA SER A 12 -22.79 -3.68 20.23
C SER A 12 -23.11 -2.68 19.10
N LEU A 13 -22.11 -2.27 18.35
CA LEU A 13 -22.27 -1.43 17.19
C LEU A 13 -22.55 -2.31 15.95
N GLU A 14 -23.63 -2.04 15.27
CA GLU A 14 -23.93 -2.67 13.98
C GLU A 14 -23.22 -1.90 12.87
N ALA A 15 -22.49 -2.63 12.02
CA ALA A 15 -21.94 -2.04 10.82
C ALA A 15 -23.09 -1.64 9.87
N PRO A 16 -23.01 -0.51 9.17
CA PRO A 16 -23.97 -0.17 8.13
C PRO A 16 -24.02 -1.25 7.07
N GLU A 17 -25.19 -1.52 6.51
CA GLU A 17 -25.47 -2.63 5.58
C GLU A 17 -24.49 -2.73 4.39
N ASN A 18 -23.75 -1.67 4.08
CA ASN A 18 -22.85 -1.59 2.93
C ASN A 18 -21.44 -1.09 3.27
N GLY A 19 -20.93 -1.24 4.50
CA GLY A 19 -19.59 -0.76 4.81
C GLY A 19 -19.08 -1.07 6.22
N SER A 20 -17.78 -0.86 6.42
CA SER A 20 -17.17 -0.86 7.74
C SER A 20 -17.52 0.40 8.52
N LEU A 21 -17.58 0.30 9.85
CA LEU A 21 -17.73 1.45 10.75
C LEU A 21 -16.52 2.40 10.71
N TYR A 22 -15.43 1.96 10.16
CA TYR A 22 -14.20 2.72 9.99
C TYR A 22 -13.53 2.41 8.66
N GLN A 23 -12.73 3.35 8.21
CA GLN A 23 -11.78 3.16 7.11
C GLN A 23 -10.37 3.26 7.70
N ASP A 24 -9.51 2.39 7.31
CA ASP A 24 -8.14 2.37 7.79
C ASP A 24 -7.14 2.20 6.64
N ALA A 25 -5.95 2.68 6.89
CA ALA A 25 -4.82 2.50 6.00
C ALA A 25 -3.57 2.25 6.82
N TRP A 26 -2.71 1.39 6.32
CA TRP A 26 -1.40 1.17 6.93
C TRP A 26 -0.34 1.00 5.87
N SER A 27 0.87 1.31 6.25
CA SER A 27 2.02 1.10 5.39
C SER A 27 3.24 0.67 6.18
N THR A 28 4.11 -0.04 5.49
CA THR A 28 5.44 -0.37 5.97
C THR A 28 6.45 -0.12 4.87
N THR A 29 7.59 0.42 5.23
CA THR A 29 8.69 0.63 4.30
C THR A 29 9.64 -0.56 4.40
N ALA A 30 9.80 -1.26 3.29
CA ALA A 30 10.86 -2.23 3.15
C ALA A 30 12.12 -1.53 2.61
N GLN A 31 13.20 -2.26 2.71
CA GLN A 31 14.48 -1.85 2.17
C GLN A 31 14.50 -1.98 0.63
N ASP A 32 15.61 -1.60 0.04
CA ASP A 32 15.84 -1.67 -1.39
C ASP A 32 15.61 -3.08 -1.92
N ILE A 33 14.65 -3.22 -2.84
CA ILE A 33 14.28 -4.48 -3.45
C ILE A 33 14.60 -4.44 -4.93
N THR A 34 15.18 -5.52 -5.43
CA THR A 34 15.53 -5.65 -6.84
C THR A 34 14.30 -5.88 -7.68
N VAL A 35 14.09 -5.03 -8.66
CA VAL A 35 13.07 -5.15 -9.70
C VAL A 35 13.72 -5.16 -11.07
N SER A 36 13.26 -6.02 -11.93
CA SER A 36 13.83 -6.19 -13.27
C SER A 36 12.78 -6.35 -14.36
N THR A 37 13.19 -5.99 -15.55
CA THR A 37 12.52 -6.33 -16.82
C THR A 37 13.42 -7.25 -17.62
N ASN A 38 13.03 -7.59 -18.86
CA ASN A 38 13.86 -8.40 -19.74
C ASN A 38 15.23 -7.76 -20.09
N SER A 39 15.38 -6.46 -19.92
CA SER A 39 16.56 -5.71 -20.37
C SER A 39 17.24 -4.88 -19.29
N VAL A 40 16.56 -4.60 -18.18
CA VAL A 40 17.03 -3.68 -17.14
C VAL A 40 16.78 -4.28 -15.75
N THR A 41 17.75 -4.11 -14.87
CA THR A 41 17.62 -4.41 -13.43
C THR A 41 17.83 -3.13 -12.64
N TYR A 42 16.95 -2.87 -11.69
CA TYR A 42 16.99 -1.68 -10.85
C TYR A 42 16.72 -2.04 -9.38
N THR A 43 17.27 -1.26 -8.47
CA THR A 43 16.95 -1.39 -7.05
C THR A 43 16.03 -0.25 -6.65
N ALA A 44 14.85 -0.60 -6.17
CA ALA A 44 13.80 0.35 -5.85
C ALA A 44 13.38 0.25 -4.39
N LYS A 45 13.01 1.37 -3.81
CA LYS A 45 12.38 1.40 -2.50
C LYS A 45 10.96 0.89 -2.59
N THR A 46 10.61 -0.04 -1.74
CA THR A 46 9.31 -0.72 -1.79
C THR A 46 8.51 -0.40 -0.55
N ILE A 47 7.27 0.02 -0.74
CA ILE A 47 6.32 0.30 0.31
C ILE A 47 5.21 -0.74 0.26
N GLY A 48 5.07 -1.49 1.34
CA GLY A 48 3.93 -2.39 1.55
C GLY A 48 2.74 -1.59 2.06
N VAL A 49 1.63 -1.68 1.36
CA VAL A 49 0.40 -0.92 1.67
C VAL A 49 -0.76 -1.85 1.97
N GLY A 50 -1.65 -1.39 2.83
CA GLY A 50 -2.85 -2.11 3.19
C GLY A 50 -4.03 -1.21 3.48
N GLY A 51 -5.21 -1.80 3.58
CA GLY A 51 -6.44 -1.04 3.75
C GLY A 51 -6.71 -0.12 2.56
N ASP A 52 -7.22 1.04 2.85
CA ASP A 52 -7.57 2.07 1.87
C ASP A 52 -6.44 3.09 1.64
N PHE A 53 -5.16 2.61 1.60
CA PHE A 53 -3.97 3.47 1.54
C PHE A 53 -4.05 4.57 0.48
N PHE A 54 -4.44 4.24 -0.76
CA PHE A 54 -4.52 5.23 -1.82
C PHE A 54 -5.72 6.19 -1.71
N LEU A 55 -6.69 5.89 -0.86
CA LEU A 55 -7.75 6.83 -0.51
C LEU A 55 -7.23 7.90 0.47
N PHE A 56 -6.37 7.51 1.40
CA PHE A 56 -5.71 8.41 2.35
C PHE A 56 -4.58 9.20 1.69
N HIS A 57 -3.91 8.59 0.72
CA HIS A 57 -2.79 9.18 -0.04
C HIS A 57 -3.10 9.15 -1.53
N PRO A 58 -3.92 10.09 -2.04
CA PRO A 58 -4.36 10.10 -3.42
C PRO A 58 -3.26 10.56 -4.38
N LEU A 59 -2.30 9.67 -4.67
CA LEU A 59 -1.28 9.94 -5.66
C LEU A 59 -1.89 9.97 -7.06
N PRO A 60 -1.64 11.01 -7.87
CA PRO A 60 -2.19 11.08 -9.21
C PRO A 60 -1.74 9.89 -10.09
N LEU A 61 -2.69 9.20 -10.71
CA LEU A 61 -2.40 8.14 -11.68
C LEU A 61 -1.90 8.72 -12.99
N ARG A 62 -0.80 8.17 -13.49
CA ARG A 62 -0.30 8.40 -14.86
C ARG A 62 -0.89 7.38 -15.84
N SER A 63 -1.04 6.14 -15.39
CA SER A 63 -1.69 5.08 -16.15
C SER A 63 -2.23 4.00 -15.21
N GLY A 64 -3.15 3.18 -15.68
CA GLY A 64 -3.68 2.03 -14.98
C GLY A 64 -4.54 2.35 -13.78
N SER A 65 -4.36 1.60 -12.70
CA SER A 65 -5.16 1.67 -11.49
C SER A 65 -4.30 1.51 -10.23
N TYR A 66 -4.89 1.83 -9.08
CA TYR A 66 -4.30 1.51 -7.78
C TYR A 66 -4.47 0.02 -7.45
N ILE A 67 -3.65 -0.46 -6.52
CA ILE A 67 -3.84 -1.76 -5.88
C ILE A 67 -4.67 -1.61 -4.61
N SER A 68 -5.39 -2.66 -4.25
CA SER A 68 -6.20 -2.72 -3.03
C SER A 68 -5.94 -4.03 -2.30
N ASN A 69 -6.08 -4.02 -0.99
CA ASN A 69 -6.09 -5.25 -0.17
C ASN A 69 -7.26 -6.19 -0.50
N ARG A 70 -8.26 -5.69 -1.21
CA ARG A 70 -9.39 -6.48 -1.71
C ARG A 70 -9.08 -7.20 -3.00
N ASP A 71 -7.94 -6.89 -3.63
CA ASP A 71 -7.47 -7.64 -4.79
C ASP A 71 -7.10 -9.07 -4.33
N PHE A 72 -7.72 -10.06 -4.94
CA PHE A 72 -7.50 -11.47 -4.62
C PHE A 72 -6.11 -11.96 -5.01
N THR A 73 -5.35 -11.15 -5.75
CA THR A 73 -4.01 -11.45 -6.23
C THR A 73 -3.01 -10.47 -5.61
N TYR A 74 -1.95 -10.98 -5.03
CA TYR A 74 -0.84 -10.19 -4.45
C TYR A 74 0.33 -10.01 -5.41
N ASP A 75 0.15 -10.37 -6.66
CA ASP A 75 1.15 -10.28 -7.72
C ASP A 75 1.08 -8.97 -8.52
N ARG A 76 0.54 -7.91 -7.92
CA ARG A 76 0.40 -6.60 -8.54
C ARG A 76 1.28 -5.55 -7.85
N VAL A 77 1.78 -4.63 -8.67
CA VAL A 77 2.65 -3.54 -8.22
C VAL A 77 2.20 -2.22 -8.85
N VAL A 78 2.28 -1.15 -8.07
CA VAL A 78 2.17 0.22 -8.57
C VAL A 78 3.56 0.82 -8.57
N LEU A 79 4.00 1.31 -9.72
CA LEU A 79 5.27 1.98 -9.88
C LEU A 79 5.11 3.50 -9.71
N ASP A 80 6.12 4.17 -9.21
CA ASP A 80 6.20 5.61 -9.39
C ASP A 80 6.71 5.96 -10.81
N GLU A 81 6.52 7.22 -11.20
CA GLU A 81 6.90 7.68 -12.54
C GLU A 81 8.40 7.55 -12.82
N GLU A 82 9.25 7.73 -11.79
CA GLU A 82 10.70 7.60 -11.95
C GLU A 82 11.11 6.15 -12.22
N LEU A 83 10.55 5.20 -11.47
CA LEU A 83 10.83 3.78 -11.65
C LEU A 83 10.27 3.27 -12.97
N SER A 84 9.06 3.69 -13.34
CA SER A 84 8.46 3.33 -14.62
C SER A 84 9.31 3.80 -15.80
N TRP A 85 9.84 5.00 -15.72
CA TRP A 85 10.75 5.53 -16.74
C TRP A 85 12.08 4.78 -16.79
N ALA A 86 12.65 4.47 -15.62
CA ALA A 86 13.92 3.73 -15.54
C ALA A 86 13.81 2.32 -16.11
N LEU A 87 12.68 1.63 -15.89
CA LEU A 87 12.46 0.26 -16.32
C LEU A 87 12.01 0.14 -17.78
N PHE A 88 11.13 1.03 -18.24
CA PHE A 88 10.44 0.92 -19.52
C PHE A 88 10.66 2.11 -20.47
N GLY A 89 11.13 3.24 -19.97
CA GLY A 89 11.18 4.47 -20.73
C GLY A 89 9.80 5.04 -21.08
N SER A 90 8.78 4.70 -20.32
CA SER A 90 7.39 5.10 -20.54
C SER A 90 6.61 5.10 -19.23
N TYR A 91 5.49 5.82 -19.19
CA TYR A 91 4.51 5.78 -18.11
C TYR A 91 3.30 4.89 -18.42
N ASP A 92 3.05 4.59 -19.70
CA ASP A 92 1.94 3.73 -20.12
C ASP A 92 2.38 2.26 -20.13
N VAL A 93 2.54 1.71 -18.94
CA VAL A 93 3.08 0.36 -18.72
C VAL A 93 2.14 -0.53 -17.92
N ALA A 94 0.92 -0.09 -17.66
CA ALA A 94 -0.07 -0.92 -16.99
C ALA A 94 -0.33 -2.21 -17.77
N GLY A 95 -0.32 -3.34 -17.07
CA GLY A 95 -0.43 -4.67 -17.67
C GLY A 95 0.91 -5.30 -18.07
N GLN A 96 2.01 -4.58 -18.04
CA GLN A 96 3.34 -5.12 -18.25
C GLN A 96 3.80 -5.95 -17.05
N THR A 97 4.70 -6.89 -17.30
CA THR A 97 5.27 -7.73 -16.24
C THR A 97 6.65 -7.25 -15.84
N VAL A 98 6.88 -7.18 -14.54
CA VAL A 98 8.19 -6.98 -13.93
C VAL A 98 8.51 -8.16 -13.02
N TRP A 99 9.79 -8.41 -12.79
CA TRP A 99 10.24 -9.42 -11.83
C TRP A 99 10.77 -8.75 -10.58
N ILE A 100 10.14 -9.07 -9.43
CA ILE A 100 10.53 -8.58 -8.12
C ILE A 100 11.07 -9.78 -7.36
N SER A 101 12.34 -9.73 -6.95
CA SER A 101 13.03 -10.86 -6.32
C SER A 101 12.90 -12.19 -7.08
N ASN A 102 12.98 -12.11 -8.41
CA ASN A 102 12.82 -13.23 -9.36
C ASN A 102 11.40 -13.81 -9.51
N GLU A 103 10.40 -13.13 -8.98
CA GLU A 103 8.98 -13.50 -9.16
C GLU A 103 8.25 -12.52 -10.07
N PRO A 104 7.33 -12.98 -10.94
CA PRO A 104 6.61 -12.11 -11.84
C PRO A 104 5.51 -11.32 -11.11
N TYR A 105 5.47 -10.01 -11.37
CA TYR A 105 4.43 -9.10 -10.92
C TYR A 105 3.88 -8.31 -12.10
N VAL A 106 2.58 -8.06 -12.09
CA VAL A 106 1.91 -7.26 -13.11
C VAL A 106 1.82 -5.81 -12.63
N VAL A 107 2.23 -4.87 -13.49
CA VAL A 107 2.08 -3.44 -13.21
C VAL A 107 0.60 -3.08 -13.26
N ALA A 108 0.02 -2.76 -12.12
CA ALA A 108 -1.37 -2.30 -12.03
C ALA A 108 -1.52 -0.87 -12.51
N GLY A 109 -0.57 -0.01 -12.16
CA GLY A 109 -0.58 1.39 -12.55
C GLY A 109 0.73 2.09 -12.26
N VAL A 110 0.80 3.32 -12.72
CA VAL A 110 1.91 4.25 -12.49
C VAL A 110 1.36 5.50 -11.84
N VAL A 111 1.98 5.93 -10.76
CA VAL A 111 1.59 7.13 -10.01
C VAL A 111 2.63 8.21 -10.13
N SER A 112 2.18 9.46 -10.12
CA SER A 112 3.04 10.62 -10.00
C SER A 112 3.39 10.84 -8.53
N ARG A 113 4.63 11.17 -8.25
CA ARG A 113 5.04 11.64 -6.94
C ARG A 113 4.71 13.12 -6.79
N GLU A 114 3.92 13.45 -5.80
CA GLU A 114 3.79 14.84 -5.41
C GLU A 114 5.08 15.30 -4.72
N LYS A 115 5.61 16.42 -5.21
CA LYS A 115 6.82 17.05 -4.63
C LYS A 115 6.51 17.89 -3.38
N ASP A 116 5.38 17.66 -2.74
CA ASP A 116 5.00 18.38 -1.53
C ASP A 116 5.80 17.91 -0.33
N LYS A 117 6.24 18.86 0.50
CA LYS A 117 7.05 18.61 1.69
C LYS A 117 6.34 17.75 2.75
N ALA A 118 5.01 17.72 2.75
CA ALA A 118 4.24 16.88 3.66
C ALA A 118 4.23 15.42 3.20
N SER A 119 4.08 15.20 1.89
CA SER A 119 4.12 13.87 1.28
C SER A 119 5.54 13.29 1.25
N SER A 120 6.57 14.12 1.14
CA SER A 120 7.97 13.66 1.12
C SER A 120 8.43 13.02 2.42
N LYS A 121 7.76 13.30 3.54
CA LYS A 121 8.03 12.61 4.82
C LYS A 121 7.42 11.21 4.89
N ALA A 122 6.36 10.96 4.14
CA ALA A 122 5.71 9.65 4.05
C ALA A 122 6.39 8.75 3.00
N TYR A 123 7.09 9.34 2.04
CA TYR A 123 7.76 8.63 0.97
C TYR A 123 9.27 8.84 1.05
N THR A 124 9.98 7.76 0.86
CA THR A 124 11.44 7.77 0.80
C THR A 124 11.92 8.45 -0.49
N ASP A 125 13.04 9.15 -0.43
CA ASP A 125 13.68 9.71 -1.62
C ASP A 125 14.11 8.60 -2.58
N GLY A 126 13.95 8.82 -3.88
CA GLY A 126 14.35 7.91 -4.96
C GLY A 126 13.18 7.16 -5.60
N ALA A 127 13.47 6.47 -6.68
CA ALA A 127 12.50 5.65 -7.41
C ALA A 127 11.89 4.56 -6.53
N GLY A 128 10.58 4.41 -6.57
CA GLY A 128 9.87 3.53 -5.67
C GLY A 128 8.70 2.77 -6.29
N MET A 129 8.23 1.80 -5.54
CA MET A 129 7.06 1.01 -5.90
C MET A 129 6.21 0.68 -4.67
N PHE A 130 4.94 0.41 -4.93
CA PHE A 130 3.96 0.03 -3.93
C PHE A 130 3.46 -1.38 -4.22
N VAL A 131 3.51 -2.22 -3.21
CA VAL A 131 2.96 -3.58 -3.26
C VAL A 131 1.98 -3.76 -2.10
N THR A 132 1.14 -4.80 -2.15
CA THR A 132 0.33 -5.12 -0.99
C THR A 132 1.24 -5.55 0.18
N TYR A 133 0.79 -5.33 1.40
CA TYR A 133 1.52 -5.76 2.59
C TYR A 133 1.85 -7.27 2.55
N SER A 134 0.89 -8.08 2.09
CA SER A 134 1.08 -9.53 1.92
C SER A 134 2.17 -9.86 0.90
N ALA A 135 2.22 -9.13 -0.22
CA ALA A 135 3.27 -9.30 -1.21
C ALA A 135 4.63 -8.91 -0.65
N LEU A 136 4.71 -7.83 0.12
CA LEU A 136 5.95 -7.42 0.75
C LEU A 136 6.48 -8.48 1.73
N THR A 137 5.61 -9.03 2.56
CA THR A 137 5.96 -10.12 3.48
C THR A 137 6.51 -11.33 2.74
N HIS A 138 5.88 -11.69 1.62
CA HIS A 138 6.33 -12.77 0.76
C HIS A 138 7.71 -12.48 0.12
N ILE A 139 7.92 -11.28 -0.40
CA ILE A 139 9.19 -10.86 -1.01
C ILE A 139 10.35 -10.86 0.00
N THR A 140 10.09 -10.44 1.24
CA THR A 140 11.12 -10.29 2.27
C THR A 140 11.48 -11.57 3.03
N GLY A 141 10.85 -12.71 2.73
CA GLY A 141 11.37 -14.00 3.17
C GLY A 141 10.45 -14.91 3.96
N GLY A 142 9.14 -14.72 3.90
CA GLY A 142 8.20 -15.67 4.48
C GLY A 142 8.22 -15.79 6.01
N GLU A 143 7.72 -16.88 6.52
CA GLU A 143 7.38 -17.11 7.93
C GLU A 143 8.55 -17.02 8.94
N GLU A 144 9.80 -17.06 8.50
CA GLU A 144 10.97 -16.93 9.38
C GLU A 144 11.54 -15.49 9.44
N ALA A 145 11.15 -14.61 8.53
CA ALA A 145 11.48 -13.19 8.63
C ALA A 145 10.48 -12.53 9.58
N LYS A 146 10.99 -11.87 10.61
CA LYS A 146 10.19 -11.02 11.49
C LYS A 146 9.30 -10.13 10.60
N GLU A 147 7.99 -10.28 10.71
CA GLU A 147 7.04 -9.49 9.92
C GLU A 147 7.48 -8.02 9.89
N PRO A 148 7.57 -7.40 8.71
CA PRO A 148 7.93 -6.00 8.63
C PRO A 148 6.90 -5.21 9.47
N GLY A 149 7.36 -4.51 10.48
CA GLY A 149 6.48 -3.75 11.37
C GLY A 149 5.71 -2.70 10.57
N ILE A 150 4.46 -2.46 10.94
CA ILE A 150 3.68 -1.35 10.39
C ILE A 150 4.36 -0.05 10.79
N SER A 151 4.78 0.73 9.80
CA SER A 151 5.47 2.02 10.01
C SER A 151 4.50 3.17 10.21
N CYS A 152 3.34 3.09 9.57
CA CYS A 152 2.29 4.10 9.65
C CYS A 152 0.93 3.42 9.67
N TYR A 153 0.06 3.86 10.56
CA TYR A 153 -1.33 3.43 10.64
C TYR A 153 -2.25 4.65 10.73
N GLU A 154 -3.21 4.71 9.84
CA GLU A 154 -4.16 5.81 9.75
C GLU A 154 -5.58 5.26 9.85
N LEU A 155 -6.43 5.97 10.57
CA LEU A 155 -7.80 5.55 10.83
C LEU A 155 -8.75 6.74 10.69
N VAL A 156 -9.80 6.55 9.90
CA VAL A 156 -10.97 7.43 9.88
C VAL A 156 -12.18 6.64 10.34
N MET A 157 -12.86 7.15 11.33
CA MET A 157 -13.99 6.52 11.97
C MET A 157 -15.22 7.41 11.87
N ALA A 158 -16.38 6.81 11.58
CA ALA A 158 -17.64 7.51 11.74
C ALA A 158 -17.89 7.77 13.23
N GLU A 159 -18.05 9.03 13.60
CA GLU A 159 -18.25 9.43 14.99
C GLU A 159 -19.71 9.91 15.20
N PRO A 160 -20.63 8.99 15.55
CA PRO A 160 -22.04 9.33 15.71
C PRO A 160 -22.31 10.25 16.92
N ILE A 161 -21.38 10.26 17.90
CA ILE A 161 -21.41 11.11 19.10
C ILE A 161 -20.00 11.65 19.33
N THR A 162 -19.87 12.95 19.57
CA THR A 162 -18.58 13.60 19.82
C THR A 162 -17.79 12.90 20.94
N GLY A 163 -16.56 12.48 20.64
CA GLY A 163 -15.68 11.79 21.58
C GLY A 163 -15.88 10.28 21.68
N TYR A 164 -16.89 9.72 21.01
CA TYR A 164 -17.18 8.29 21.06
C TYR A 164 -16.05 7.45 20.48
N GLY A 165 -15.53 7.84 19.30
CA GLY A 165 -14.44 7.14 18.67
C GLY A 165 -13.18 7.06 19.53
N LEU A 166 -12.85 8.13 20.24
CA LEU A 166 -11.73 8.16 21.18
C LEU A 166 -11.96 7.24 22.38
N SER A 167 -13.18 7.12 22.88
CA SER A 167 -13.47 6.22 24.00
C SER A 167 -13.29 4.75 23.61
N VAL A 168 -13.74 4.35 22.44
CA VAL A 168 -13.57 2.98 21.91
C VAL A 168 -12.09 2.63 21.70
N LEU A 169 -11.29 3.57 21.16
CA LEU A 169 -9.87 3.33 20.93
C LEU A 169 -9.03 3.28 22.21
N ARG A 170 -9.47 3.94 23.30
CA ARG A 170 -8.77 3.94 24.58
C ARG A 170 -9.02 2.70 25.43
N GLU A 171 -10.12 2.01 25.23
CA GLU A 171 -10.42 0.73 25.85
C GLU A 171 -9.65 -0.43 25.18
#